data_03bed0b6bb3932e07652760b75d2fc2c
#
_entry.id   03bed0b6bb3932e07652760b75d2fc2c
#
_cell.length_a   1.000
_cell.length_b   1.000
_cell.length_c   1.000
_cell.angle_alpha   90.00
_cell.angle_beta   90.00
_cell.angle_gamma   90.00
#
_symmetry.space_group_name_H-M   'P 1'
#
loop_
_entity.id
_entity.type
_entity.pdbx_description
1 polymer ?
#
loop_
_entity_poly.entity_id
_entity_poly.type
_entity_poly.pdbx_seq_one_letter_code
_entity_poly.pdbx_strand_id
1 'polypeptide(L)'
;PIALLCLVLLLTPLRQSLITKPVYKALGGAMPSMSDTEREALDAGTSWWEKELFMGAPNWDTFAKYPYPELSEEEQSFIDNEVEVLCAMLDEWKIHHEDKELSQEAWRFIKDNGFLGLIIPKEYGGLEFSSYAQSRVMSKIASRSPTAAVTCMVPNSLGPGELLMH
;
A
#
# COMPACT_ATOMS: atom_id res chain seq x y z
N PRO A 1 0.34 -21.20 37.53
CA PRO A 1 0.71 -21.54 36.13
C PRO A 1 0.67 -20.31 35.20
N ILE A 2 -0.43 -19.51 35.21
CA ILE A 2 -0.60 -18.35 34.30
C ILE A 2 0.46 -17.27 34.55
N ALA A 3 0.74 -16.94 35.82
CA ALA A 3 1.74 -15.95 36.20
C ALA A 3 3.15 -16.31 35.68
N LEU A 4 3.51 -17.60 35.72
CA LEU A 4 4.79 -18.07 35.19
C LEU A 4 4.85 -17.93 33.68
N LEU A 5 3.77 -18.24 32.99
CA LEU A 5 3.68 -18.05 31.54
C LEU A 5 3.79 -16.57 31.15
N CYS A 6 3.08 -15.70 31.86
CA CYS A 6 3.18 -14.25 31.70
C CYS A 6 4.61 -13.75 31.94
N LEU A 7 5.28 -14.25 32.98
CA LEU A 7 6.67 -13.88 33.28
C LEU A 7 7.60 -14.23 32.10
N VAL A 8 7.48 -15.43 31.54
CA VAL A 8 8.29 -15.87 30.38
C VAL A 8 7.99 -15.02 29.16
N LEU A 9 6.74 -14.68 28.90
CA LEU A 9 6.35 -13.90 27.72
C LEU A 9 6.69 -12.41 27.83
N LEU A 10 6.59 -11.83 29.03
CA LEU A 10 6.83 -10.40 29.26
C LEU A 10 8.31 -10.06 29.46
N LEU A 11 9.09 -10.95 30.08
CA LEU A 11 10.52 -10.72 30.24
C LEU A 11 11.29 -11.05 28.97
N THR A 12 11.70 -10.01 28.24
CA THR A 12 12.40 -10.14 26.95
C THR A 12 13.56 -11.13 26.97
N PRO A 13 14.52 -11.13 27.93
CA PRO A 13 15.62 -12.09 27.92
C PRO A 13 15.16 -13.55 28.07
N LEU A 14 14.14 -13.80 28.90
CA LEU A 14 13.57 -15.16 29.04
C LEU A 14 12.84 -15.59 27.80
N ARG A 15 11.98 -14.76 27.25
CA ARG A 15 11.30 -15.02 25.98
C ARG A 15 12.29 -15.31 24.85
N GLN A 16 13.33 -14.47 24.74
CA GLN A 16 14.34 -14.66 23.67
C GLN A 16 15.09 -15.98 23.81
N SER A 17 15.49 -16.35 25.03
CA SER A 17 16.27 -17.58 25.23
C SER A 17 15.45 -18.84 25.12
N LEU A 18 14.22 -18.84 25.65
CA LEU A 18 13.38 -20.05 25.75
C LEU A 18 12.47 -20.25 24.54
N ILE A 19 12.08 -19.19 23.85
CA ILE A 19 11.10 -19.25 22.76
C ILE A 19 11.69 -18.71 21.44
N THR A 20 12.07 -17.42 21.42
CA THR A 20 12.36 -16.74 20.17
C THR A 20 13.57 -17.35 19.44
N LYS A 21 14.70 -17.56 20.13
CA LYS A 21 15.90 -18.11 19.52
C LYS A 21 15.74 -19.56 19.05
N PRO A 22 15.14 -20.49 19.84
CA PRO A 22 14.88 -21.85 19.36
C PRO A 22 13.94 -21.88 18.15
N VAL A 23 12.84 -21.11 18.18
CA VAL A 23 11.88 -21.03 17.06
C VAL A 23 12.55 -20.43 15.83
N TYR A 24 13.29 -19.34 15.97
CA TYR A 24 14.02 -18.71 14.86
C TYR A 24 15.04 -19.69 14.23
N LYS A 25 15.78 -20.42 15.07
CA LYS A 25 16.73 -21.44 14.58
C LYS A 25 16.04 -22.58 13.82
N ALA A 26 14.87 -23.03 14.30
CA ALA A 26 14.09 -24.07 13.65
C ALA A 26 13.51 -23.59 12.30
N LEU A 27 12.99 -22.35 12.27
CA LEU A 27 12.42 -21.77 11.05
C LEU A 27 13.50 -21.34 10.02
N GLY A 28 14.69 -20.97 10.48
CA GLY A 28 15.79 -20.55 9.60
C GLY A 28 16.20 -21.59 8.56
N GLY A 29 16.04 -22.88 8.91
CA GLY A 29 16.28 -23.98 7.95
C GLY A 29 15.17 -24.20 6.93
N ALA A 30 13.97 -23.66 7.17
CA ALA A 30 12.82 -23.76 6.29
C ALA A 30 12.62 -22.51 5.41
N MET A 31 13.37 -21.44 5.67
CA MET A 31 13.29 -20.22 4.87
C MET A 31 13.98 -20.42 3.52
N PRO A 32 13.36 -19.99 2.41
CA PRO A 32 14.03 -19.99 1.12
C PRO A 32 15.30 -19.13 1.15
N SER A 33 16.29 -19.50 0.37
CA SER A 33 17.48 -18.67 0.21
C SER A 33 17.12 -17.37 -0.49
N MET A 34 17.60 -16.27 0.06
CA MET A 34 17.46 -14.96 -0.57
C MET A 34 18.23 -14.94 -1.90
N SER A 35 17.59 -14.47 -2.96
CA SER A 35 18.24 -14.25 -4.26
C SER A 35 19.23 -13.08 -4.19
N ASP A 36 20.16 -13.02 -5.14
CA ASP A 36 21.12 -11.92 -5.20
C ASP A 36 20.42 -10.56 -5.44
N THR A 37 19.39 -10.55 -6.27
CA THR A 37 18.56 -9.35 -6.53
C THR A 37 17.85 -8.85 -5.26
N GLU A 38 17.27 -9.76 -4.46
CA GLU A 38 16.66 -9.38 -3.17
C GLU A 38 17.68 -8.83 -2.19
N ARG A 39 18.88 -9.38 -2.17
CA ARG A 39 19.98 -8.90 -1.33
C ARG A 39 20.42 -7.50 -1.77
N GLU A 40 20.64 -7.30 -3.06
CA GLU A 40 20.99 -5.99 -3.63
C GLU A 40 19.92 -4.93 -3.31
N ALA A 41 18.64 -5.28 -3.44
CA ALA A 41 17.53 -4.38 -3.10
C ALA A 41 17.52 -4.02 -1.62
N LEU A 42 17.78 -4.98 -0.72
CA LEU A 42 17.85 -4.73 0.72
C LEU A 42 19.09 -3.89 1.10
N ASP A 43 20.22 -4.14 0.46
CA ASP A 43 21.47 -3.42 0.71
C ASP A 43 21.41 -1.97 0.18
N ALA A 44 20.72 -1.74 -0.93
CA ALA A 44 20.47 -0.42 -1.51
C ALA A 44 19.33 0.34 -0.84
N GLY A 45 18.37 -0.37 -0.23
CA GLY A 45 17.17 0.18 0.34
C GLY A 45 17.41 0.98 1.62
N THR A 46 16.77 2.14 1.70
CA THR A 46 16.59 2.88 2.95
C THR A 46 15.27 2.43 3.57
N SER A 47 15.31 1.94 4.81
CA SER A 47 14.09 1.64 5.55
C SER A 47 13.65 2.88 6.33
N TRP A 48 12.37 3.21 6.21
CA TRP A 48 11.77 4.29 6.95
C TRP A 48 11.32 3.83 8.36
N TRP A 49 10.46 4.59 9.04
CA TRP A 49 10.02 4.31 10.40
C TRP A 49 9.34 2.93 10.58
N GLU A 50 8.68 2.39 9.56
CA GLU A 50 8.05 1.05 9.61
C GLU A 50 9.01 -0.07 9.97
N LYS A 51 10.32 0.08 9.74
CA LYS A 51 11.33 -0.86 10.23
C LYS A 51 11.22 -1.08 11.74
N GLU A 52 10.95 -0.03 12.51
CA GLU A 52 10.83 -0.09 13.96
C GLU A 52 9.63 -0.92 14.42
N LEU A 53 8.51 -0.93 13.64
CA LEU A 53 7.38 -1.81 13.87
C LEU A 53 7.78 -3.28 13.77
N PHE A 54 8.49 -3.65 12.71
CA PHE A 54 8.96 -5.02 12.51
C PHE A 54 10.02 -5.43 13.55
N MET A 55 10.79 -4.50 14.07
CA MET A 55 11.71 -4.73 15.18
C MET A 55 11.00 -4.87 16.55
N GLY A 56 9.71 -4.55 16.63
CA GLY A 56 8.91 -4.63 17.85
C GLY A 56 9.21 -3.56 18.89
N ALA A 57 9.85 -2.48 18.50
CA ALA A 57 10.22 -1.36 19.37
C ALA A 57 10.06 0.00 18.67
N PRO A 58 8.83 0.34 18.21
CA PRO A 58 8.60 1.57 17.47
C PRO A 58 8.77 2.81 18.34
N ASN A 59 9.47 3.81 17.81
CA ASN A 59 9.59 5.13 18.42
C ASN A 59 8.39 6.00 18.02
N TRP A 60 7.35 5.99 18.84
CA TRP A 60 6.13 6.76 18.60
C TRP A 60 6.35 8.28 18.64
N ASP A 61 7.34 8.77 19.41
CA ASP A 61 7.66 10.19 19.45
C ASP A 61 8.27 10.66 18.12
N THR A 62 9.01 9.80 17.44
CA THR A 62 9.51 10.08 16.10
C THR A 62 8.34 10.08 15.10
N PHE A 63 7.47 9.09 15.17
CA PHE A 63 6.28 9.02 14.30
C PHE A 63 5.39 10.26 14.45
N ALA A 64 5.11 10.69 15.68
CA ALA A 64 4.27 11.86 15.95
C ALA A 64 4.83 13.20 15.44
N LYS A 65 6.12 13.25 15.08
CA LYS A 65 6.76 14.46 14.52
C LYS A 65 6.62 14.56 13.00
N TYR A 66 6.22 13.50 12.32
CA TYR A 66 5.96 13.59 10.88
C TYR A 66 4.78 14.50 10.62
N PRO A 67 4.88 15.40 9.63
CA PRO A 67 3.78 16.27 9.27
C PRO A 67 2.60 15.43 8.77
N TYR A 68 1.40 15.81 9.18
CA TYR A 68 0.19 15.19 8.65
C TYR A 68 0.03 15.61 7.18
N PRO A 69 -0.13 14.67 6.24
CA PRO A 69 -0.30 15.02 4.83
C PRO A 69 -1.67 15.68 4.61
N GLU A 70 -1.69 16.73 3.80
CA GLU A 70 -2.92 17.43 3.41
C GLU A 70 -3.13 17.27 1.90
N LEU A 71 -4.39 17.28 1.48
CA LEU A 71 -4.76 17.29 0.06
C LEU A 71 -4.76 18.73 -0.47
N SER A 72 -4.31 18.91 -1.69
CA SER A 72 -4.52 20.16 -2.42
C SER A 72 -6.02 20.33 -2.76
N GLU A 73 -6.43 21.54 -3.15
CA GLU A 73 -7.80 21.79 -3.60
C GLU A 73 -8.14 20.95 -4.85
N GLU A 74 -7.20 20.77 -5.76
CA GLU A 74 -7.37 19.97 -6.97
C GLU A 74 -7.56 18.48 -6.62
N GLU A 75 -6.73 17.95 -5.73
CA GLU A 75 -6.83 16.55 -5.26
C GLU A 75 -8.14 16.29 -4.53
N GLN A 76 -8.55 17.20 -3.64
CA GLN A 76 -9.82 17.10 -2.93
C GLN A 76 -11.01 17.17 -3.90
N SER A 77 -10.97 18.09 -4.86
CA SER A 77 -12.01 18.23 -5.89
C SER A 77 -12.15 16.95 -6.72
N PHE A 78 -11.03 16.35 -7.14
CA PHE A 78 -11.04 15.09 -7.86
C PHE A 78 -11.68 13.95 -7.07
N ILE A 79 -11.39 13.87 -5.76
CA ILE A 79 -11.99 12.86 -4.88
C ILE A 79 -13.50 13.09 -4.71
N ASP A 80 -13.94 14.34 -4.65
CA ASP A 80 -15.33 14.69 -4.40
C ASP A 80 -16.20 14.65 -5.66
N ASN A 81 -15.61 14.71 -6.84
CA ASN A 81 -16.32 14.71 -8.12
C ASN A 81 -16.03 13.45 -8.94
N GLU A 82 -14.85 13.34 -9.55
CA GLU A 82 -14.52 12.28 -10.49
C GLU A 82 -14.58 10.89 -9.84
N VAL A 83 -14.05 10.76 -8.62
CA VAL A 83 -14.09 9.48 -7.90
C VAL A 83 -15.52 9.11 -7.50
N GLU A 84 -16.37 10.07 -7.12
CA GLU A 84 -17.79 9.80 -6.81
C GLU A 84 -18.55 9.35 -8.05
N VAL A 85 -18.33 10.00 -9.19
CA VAL A 85 -18.96 9.62 -10.46
C VAL A 85 -18.53 8.19 -10.85
N LEU A 86 -17.24 7.88 -10.77
CA LEU A 86 -16.76 6.52 -11.02
C LEU A 86 -17.42 5.52 -10.08
N CYS A 87 -17.43 5.79 -8.77
CA CYS A 87 -18.05 4.91 -7.78
C CYS A 87 -19.54 4.65 -8.06
N ALA A 88 -20.26 5.63 -8.57
CA ALA A 88 -21.67 5.48 -8.95
C ALA A 88 -21.89 4.56 -10.15
N MET A 89 -20.89 4.42 -11.04
CA MET A 89 -20.95 3.53 -12.21
C MET A 89 -20.64 2.07 -11.87
N LEU A 90 -20.06 1.80 -10.68
CA LEU A 90 -19.53 0.48 -10.34
C LEU A 90 -20.57 -0.37 -9.61
N ASP A 91 -20.89 -1.52 -10.18
CA ASP A 91 -21.63 -2.61 -9.56
C ASP A 91 -20.69 -3.83 -9.42
N GLU A 92 -20.07 -3.97 -8.25
CA GLU A 92 -19.05 -5.03 -8.01
C GLU A 92 -19.65 -6.43 -8.15
N TRP A 93 -20.92 -6.61 -7.78
CA TRP A 93 -21.56 -7.90 -7.96
C TRP A 93 -21.63 -8.29 -9.44
N LYS A 94 -22.10 -7.37 -10.27
CA LYS A 94 -22.21 -7.57 -11.71
C LYS A 94 -20.84 -7.78 -12.36
N ILE A 95 -19.87 -6.92 -12.01
CA ILE A 95 -18.48 -7.02 -12.46
C ILE A 95 -17.90 -8.39 -12.14
N HIS A 96 -18.09 -8.89 -10.90
CA HIS A 96 -17.45 -10.11 -10.45
C HIS A 96 -18.19 -11.38 -10.86
N HIS A 97 -19.52 -11.38 -10.89
CA HIS A 97 -20.31 -12.59 -11.11
C HIS A 97 -20.84 -12.75 -12.54
N GLU A 98 -21.15 -11.65 -13.21
CA GLU A 98 -21.79 -11.68 -14.53
C GLU A 98 -20.79 -11.34 -15.64
N ASP A 99 -20.33 -10.09 -15.68
CA ASP A 99 -19.55 -9.56 -16.81
C ASP A 99 -18.07 -10.00 -16.79
N LYS A 100 -17.50 -10.31 -15.62
CA LYS A 100 -16.08 -10.60 -15.40
C LYS A 100 -15.14 -9.47 -15.85
N GLU A 101 -15.68 -8.27 -16.01
CA GLU A 101 -15.01 -7.10 -16.54
C GLU A 101 -15.72 -5.82 -16.09
N LEU A 102 -15.00 -4.70 -16.07
CA LEU A 102 -15.58 -3.36 -15.90
C LEU A 102 -16.43 -3.02 -17.14
N SER A 103 -17.50 -2.25 -16.91
CA SER A 103 -18.32 -1.77 -18.03
C SER A 103 -17.51 -0.89 -18.99
N GLN A 104 -17.91 -0.85 -20.28
CA GLN A 104 -17.27 0.01 -21.26
C GLN A 104 -17.34 1.50 -20.88
N GLU A 105 -18.40 1.90 -20.17
CA GLU A 105 -18.58 3.25 -19.67
C GLU A 105 -17.57 3.55 -18.56
N ALA A 106 -17.42 2.67 -17.57
CA ALA A 106 -16.42 2.81 -16.50
C ALA A 106 -15.00 2.85 -17.08
N TRP A 107 -14.67 1.96 -18.01
CA TRP A 107 -13.36 1.97 -18.68
C TRP A 107 -13.06 3.29 -19.40
N ARG A 108 -14.04 3.82 -20.12
CA ARG A 108 -13.89 5.10 -20.82
C ARG A 108 -13.67 6.22 -19.80
N PHE A 109 -14.51 6.26 -18.75
CA PHE A 109 -14.38 7.28 -17.71
C PHE A 109 -13.03 7.24 -16.98
N ILE A 110 -12.54 6.05 -16.64
CA ILE A 110 -11.20 5.85 -16.04
C ILE A 110 -10.10 6.43 -16.93
N LYS A 111 -10.15 6.16 -18.24
CA LYS A 111 -9.14 6.61 -19.18
C LYS A 111 -9.22 8.13 -19.43
N ASP A 112 -10.42 8.64 -19.63
CA ASP A 112 -10.63 10.03 -20.01
C ASP A 112 -10.36 11.01 -18.84
N ASN A 113 -10.48 10.54 -17.60
CA ASN A 113 -10.27 11.36 -16.41
C ASN A 113 -8.93 11.09 -15.69
N GLY A 114 -7.99 10.41 -16.32
CA GLY A 114 -6.61 10.31 -15.82
C GLY A 114 -6.39 9.38 -14.63
N PHE A 115 -7.33 8.51 -14.29
CA PHE A 115 -7.18 7.57 -13.16
C PHE A 115 -5.98 6.63 -13.28
N LEU A 116 -5.47 6.40 -14.49
CA LEU A 116 -4.31 5.54 -14.74
C LEU A 116 -2.97 6.28 -14.62
N GLY A 117 -2.99 7.59 -14.43
CA GLY A 117 -1.81 8.44 -14.36
C GLY A 117 -1.88 9.47 -13.22
N LEU A 118 -2.43 9.10 -12.04
CA LEU A 118 -2.60 10.00 -10.91
C LEU A 118 -1.27 10.63 -10.47
N ILE A 119 -0.21 9.83 -10.34
CA ILE A 119 1.11 10.27 -9.86
C ILE A 119 2.04 10.76 -10.98
N ILE A 120 1.66 10.52 -12.24
CA ILE A 120 2.48 10.90 -13.37
C ILE A 120 2.49 12.44 -13.49
N PRO A 121 3.66 13.08 -13.70
CA PRO A 121 3.76 14.53 -13.87
C PRO A 121 2.88 15.06 -15.02
N LYS A 122 2.37 16.27 -14.82
CA LYS A 122 1.51 16.93 -15.81
C LYS A 122 2.21 17.10 -17.17
N GLU A 123 3.52 17.27 -17.18
CA GLU A 123 4.31 17.36 -18.43
C GLU A 123 4.24 16.09 -19.28
N TYR A 124 3.96 14.93 -18.67
CA TYR A 124 3.76 13.65 -19.37
C TYR A 124 2.27 13.28 -19.50
N GLY A 125 1.37 14.22 -19.19
CA GLY A 125 -0.07 14.03 -19.34
C GLY A 125 -0.76 13.38 -18.14
N GLY A 126 -0.10 13.26 -17.00
CA GLY A 126 -0.68 12.81 -15.75
C GLY A 126 -1.30 13.92 -14.92
N LEU A 127 -1.76 13.58 -13.71
CA LEU A 127 -2.39 14.52 -12.78
C LEU A 127 -1.42 15.10 -11.73
N GLU A 128 -0.23 14.52 -11.57
CA GLU A 128 0.81 14.96 -10.63
C GLU A 128 0.31 15.01 -9.17
N PHE A 129 -0.56 14.08 -8.81
CA PHE A 129 -1.10 13.99 -7.47
C PHE A 129 -0.09 13.41 -6.47
N SER A 130 -0.21 13.82 -5.22
CA SER A 130 0.60 13.28 -4.13
C SER A 130 0.28 11.79 -3.88
N SER A 131 1.23 11.07 -3.29
CA SER A 131 1.03 9.68 -2.85
C SER A 131 -0.11 9.58 -1.83
N TYR A 132 -0.36 10.64 -1.06
CA TYR A 132 -1.49 10.70 -0.13
C TYR A 132 -2.82 10.77 -0.88
N ALA A 133 -2.92 11.64 -1.89
CA ALA A 133 -4.12 11.73 -2.73
C ALA A 133 -4.39 10.41 -3.45
N GLN A 134 -3.36 9.78 -4.05
CA GLN A 134 -3.48 8.45 -4.64
C GLN A 134 -4.05 7.44 -3.65
N SER A 135 -3.52 7.38 -2.43
CA SER A 135 -4.01 6.48 -1.38
C SER A 135 -5.48 6.75 -1.04
N ARG A 136 -5.90 8.02 -0.96
CA ARG A 136 -7.28 8.41 -0.70
C ARG A 136 -8.23 8.03 -1.84
N VAL A 137 -7.82 8.26 -3.09
CA VAL A 137 -8.56 7.84 -4.29
C VAL A 137 -8.75 6.33 -4.29
N MET A 138 -7.66 5.56 -4.13
CA MET A 138 -7.72 4.11 -4.12
C MET A 138 -8.60 3.56 -2.99
N SER A 139 -8.49 4.12 -1.79
CA SER A 139 -9.33 3.74 -0.65
C SER A 139 -10.81 3.95 -0.92
N LYS A 140 -11.16 5.07 -1.57
CA LYS A 140 -12.55 5.39 -1.90
C LYS A 140 -13.10 4.45 -2.98
N ILE A 141 -12.36 4.21 -4.05
CA ILE A 141 -12.76 3.26 -5.10
C ILE A 141 -12.88 1.85 -4.52
N ALA A 142 -11.91 1.40 -3.71
CA ALA A 142 -11.91 0.08 -3.09
C ALA A 142 -13.10 -0.15 -2.16
N SER A 143 -13.62 0.89 -1.52
CA SER A 143 -14.83 0.80 -0.70
C SER A 143 -16.07 0.44 -1.52
N ARG A 144 -16.05 0.65 -2.84
CA ARG A 144 -17.15 0.36 -3.77
C ARG A 144 -16.85 -0.85 -4.65
N SER A 145 -15.64 -0.92 -5.22
CA SER A 145 -15.19 -1.98 -6.14
C SER A 145 -13.71 -2.26 -5.97
N PRO A 146 -13.33 -3.37 -5.32
CA PRO A 146 -11.95 -3.83 -5.29
C PRO A 146 -11.37 -4.04 -6.70
N THR A 147 -12.17 -4.52 -7.64
CA THR A 147 -11.76 -4.74 -9.03
C THR A 147 -11.32 -3.45 -9.70
N ALA A 148 -12.13 -2.39 -9.61
CA ALA A 148 -11.78 -1.08 -10.17
C ALA A 148 -10.58 -0.45 -9.44
N ALA A 149 -10.49 -0.61 -8.12
CA ALA A 149 -9.36 -0.11 -7.35
C ALA A 149 -8.03 -0.74 -7.80
N VAL A 150 -7.97 -2.07 -7.95
CA VAL A 150 -6.76 -2.76 -8.44
C VAL A 150 -6.43 -2.33 -9.87
N THR A 151 -7.44 -2.18 -10.73
CA THR A 151 -7.26 -1.70 -12.10
C THR A 151 -6.58 -0.32 -12.16
N CYS A 152 -7.01 0.61 -11.30
CA CYS A 152 -6.42 1.96 -11.24
C CYS A 152 -5.08 1.97 -10.46
N MET A 153 -4.93 1.13 -9.43
CA MET A 153 -3.74 1.11 -8.58
C MET A 153 -2.48 0.64 -9.31
N VAL A 154 -2.59 -0.40 -10.13
CA VAL A 154 -1.42 -1.04 -10.76
C VAL A 154 -0.61 -0.07 -11.63
N PRO A 155 -1.19 0.70 -12.55
CA PRO A 155 -0.42 1.69 -13.32
C PRO A 155 0.22 2.78 -12.47
N ASN A 156 -0.42 3.15 -11.36
CA ASN A 156 0.02 4.24 -10.48
C ASN A 156 1.07 3.82 -9.43
N SER A 157 1.24 2.53 -9.15
CA SER A 157 2.15 2.08 -8.08
C SER A 157 3.23 1.12 -8.54
N LEU A 158 2.99 0.38 -9.61
CA LEU A 158 3.90 -0.64 -10.14
C LEU A 158 4.16 -0.46 -11.64
N GLY A 159 3.59 0.59 -12.21
CA GLY A 159 3.68 0.83 -13.64
C GLY A 159 5.05 1.29 -14.10
N PRO A 160 5.40 1.00 -15.35
CA PRO A 160 6.67 1.44 -15.95
C PRO A 160 6.80 2.97 -16.01
N GLY A 161 5.70 3.71 -15.83
CA GLY A 161 5.71 5.17 -15.83
C GLY A 161 6.63 5.77 -14.78
N GLU A 162 6.57 5.27 -13.53
CA GLU A 162 7.46 5.72 -12.46
C GLU A 162 8.92 5.37 -12.75
N LEU A 163 9.18 4.16 -13.26
CA LEU A 163 10.54 3.72 -13.62
C LEU A 163 11.14 4.49 -14.79
N LEU A 164 10.31 5.03 -15.69
CA LEU A 164 10.77 5.81 -16.84
C LEU A 164 11.03 7.28 -16.50
N MET A 165 10.60 7.74 -15.32
CA MET A 165 10.86 9.11 -14.83
C MET A 165 12.22 9.25 -14.14
N HIS A 166 12.88 8.16 -13.83
CA HIS A 166 14.19 8.05 -13.19
C HIS A 166 15.22 7.41 -14.12
#